data_68c482ff891fd5299f9bd272e018a2c8
#
_entry.id   68c482ff891fd5299f9bd272e018a2c8
#
_cell.length_a   1.000
_cell.length_b   1.000
_cell.length_c   1.000
_cell.angle_alpha   90.00
_cell.angle_beta   90.00
_cell.angle_gamma   90.00
#
_symmetry.space_group_name_H-M   'P 1'
#
loop_
_entity.id
_entity.type
_entity.pdbx_description
1 polymer ?
#
loop_
_entity_poly.entity_id
_entity_poly.type
_entity_poly.pdbx_seq_one_letter_code
_entity_poly.pdbx_strand_id
1 'polypeptide(L)'
;DPSSTGGLFALERVFRAQGKPEKILPVVDVFIDTNSSASGVRYVKLRVLADLDSLEALELEAALWFKSDPGSEEPYREVARVYEDVFGVDRAIETLRIGREATGRDDALALEMGDLLAATGAVDSAVEEWATAVGEDGGQVAGIVRRIKELEDGKENAGHQLVDHLATSGVVARQRAGARIALDLGLEDAALDLSRRVASDLEGRTREIFLSEVARRAREGGLSLAASWAYEQLGQGASTPSERRQFDQRIIDVALAAGDTTAALEAQRRVANSFSLESIDRRRATAQVIRLESARADPSRLTQLLQSFRDEFPNAPELDDLAATVAKGLQVRGDLVGAAEVLDGIEGPQSGLERAYLMLDMGEIAEGRGALLNVIEGLQPTEATDVIQFVGLLGRLSEEAADVLARAGVLAHRGIVNEAVNVLVDGTDELEAKEHPPLLAEAARIADRGKAFEQGASIRTRLISEYPEAPEFGDAALALARYRARTPDGIDQAIAILEELITTRPNAAVVPDARVELEKLKGA
;
A
#
# COMPACT_ATOMS: atom_id res chain seq x y z
N ASP A 1 -20.29 -21.95 49.11
CA ASP A 1 -19.16 -21.40 49.84
C ASP A 1 -19.35 -19.87 49.93
N PRO A 2 -19.59 -19.33 51.14
CA PRO A 2 -19.81 -17.88 51.33
C PRO A 2 -18.60 -17.02 50.93
N SER A 3 -17.42 -17.59 50.75
CA SER A 3 -16.20 -16.91 50.37
C SER A 3 -15.88 -16.99 48.87
N SER A 4 -16.77 -17.59 48.05
CA SER A 4 -16.57 -17.75 46.63
C SER A 4 -17.06 -16.51 45.85
N THR A 5 -16.13 -15.70 45.34
CA THR A 5 -16.46 -14.57 44.45
C THR A 5 -17.20 -15.03 43.19
N GLY A 6 -16.83 -16.19 42.62
CA GLY A 6 -17.53 -16.77 41.48
C GLY A 6 -19.00 -17.13 41.79
N GLY A 7 -19.25 -17.64 43.00
CA GLY A 7 -20.60 -17.93 43.51
C GLY A 7 -21.43 -16.64 43.66
N LEU A 8 -20.82 -15.58 44.19
CA LEU A 8 -21.46 -14.28 44.35
C LEU A 8 -21.86 -13.66 43.01
N PHE A 9 -20.97 -13.64 42.00
CA PHE A 9 -21.30 -13.14 40.65
C PHE A 9 -22.37 -13.99 39.94
N ALA A 10 -22.40 -15.31 40.18
CA ALA A 10 -23.48 -16.15 39.66
C ALA A 10 -24.83 -15.81 40.33
N LEU A 11 -24.83 -15.57 41.64
CA LEU A 11 -26.04 -15.21 42.40
C LEU A 11 -26.53 -13.79 41.99
N GLU A 12 -25.63 -12.84 41.80
CA GLU A 12 -25.97 -11.49 41.29
C GLU A 12 -26.70 -11.59 39.95
N ARG A 13 -26.17 -12.37 38.98
CA ARG A 13 -26.85 -12.59 37.71
C ARG A 13 -28.25 -13.18 37.84
N VAL A 14 -28.43 -14.13 38.76
CA VAL A 14 -29.75 -14.74 39.02
C VAL A 14 -30.72 -13.71 39.57
N PHE A 15 -30.33 -12.92 40.58
CA PHE A 15 -31.22 -11.91 41.18
C PHE A 15 -31.55 -10.80 40.20
N ARG A 16 -30.57 -10.38 39.39
CA ARG A 16 -30.79 -9.38 38.31
C ARG A 16 -31.78 -9.92 37.25
N ALA A 17 -31.62 -11.18 36.83
CA ALA A 17 -32.57 -11.82 35.89
C ALA A 17 -33.99 -11.96 36.46
N GLN A 18 -34.13 -12.04 37.80
CA GLN A 18 -35.42 -12.04 38.48
C GLN A 18 -36.02 -10.65 38.74
N GLY A 19 -35.33 -9.56 38.31
CA GLY A 19 -35.74 -8.19 38.59
C GLY A 19 -35.68 -7.81 40.09
N LYS A 20 -34.82 -8.47 40.87
CA LYS A 20 -34.68 -8.27 42.33
C LYS A 20 -33.20 -8.12 42.70
N PRO A 21 -32.45 -7.15 42.08
CA PRO A 21 -31.02 -7.00 42.33
C PRO A 21 -30.68 -6.66 43.78
N GLU A 22 -31.60 -6.02 44.51
CA GLU A 22 -31.44 -5.68 45.93
C GLU A 22 -31.14 -6.88 46.83
N LYS A 23 -31.58 -8.09 46.45
CA LYS A 23 -31.37 -9.30 47.25
C LYS A 23 -29.91 -9.73 47.36
N ILE A 24 -29.03 -9.20 46.51
CA ILE A 24 -27.60 -9.50 46.62
C ILE A 24 -26.93 -8.71 47.75
N LEU A 25 -27.45 -7.54 48.14
CA LEU A 25 -26.80 -6.60 49.08
C LEU A 25 -26.44 -7.26 50.42
N PRO A 26 -27.32 -8.02 51.11
CA PRO A 26 -26.96 -8.68 52.37
C PRO A 26 -25.82 -9.71 52.21
N VAL A 27 -25.72 -10.36 51.04
CA VAL A 27 -24.67 -11.32 50.74
C VAL A 27 -23.34 -10.63 50.52
N VAL A 28 -23.37 -9.51 49.78
CA VAL A 28 -22.22 -8.64 49.51
C VAL A 28 -21.68 -8.05 50.82
N ASP A 29 -22.54 -7.55 51.72
CA ASP A 29 -22.15 -6.99 53.01
C ASP A 29 -21.39 -8.00 53.85
N VAL A 30 -21.91 -9.23 54.03
CA VAL A 30 -21.22 -10.29 54.74
C VAL A 30 -19.87 -10.62 54.10
N PHE A 31 -19.78 -10.59 52.79
CA PHE A 31 -18.53 -10.86 52.05
C PHE A 31 -17.50 -9.77 52.31
N ILE A 32 -17.88 -8.48 52.22
CA ILE A 32 -17.02 -7.33 52.48
C ILE A 32 -16.53 -7.32 53.94
N ASP A 33 -17.38 -7.64 54.90
CA ASP A 33 -17.03 -7.75 56.32
C ASP A 33 -15.96 -8.81 56.58
N THR A 34 -15.98 -9.89 55.81
CA THR A 34 -14.99 -10.97 55.93
C THR A 34 -13.75 -10.75 55.07
N ASN A 35 -13.85 -9.95 54.01
CA ASN A 35 -12.77 -9.64 53.06
C ASN A 35 -12.90 -8.19 52.56
N SER A 36 -12.36 -7.25 53.33
CA SER A 36 -12.44 -5.81 53.03
C SER A 36 -11.73 -5.37 51.73
N SER A 37 -10.82 -6.21 51.18
CA SER A 37 -10.08 -5.95 49.95
C SER A 37 -10.71 -6.56 48.69
N ALA A 38 -11.95 -7.07 48.79
CA ALA A 38 -12.64 -7.70 47.65
C ALA A 38 -13.23 -6.64 46.69
N SER A 39 -12.39 -6.01 45.92
CA SER A 39 -12.74 -4.92 44.99
C SER A 39 -13.90 -5.26 44.06
N GLY A 40 -13.88 -6.42 43.41
CA GLY A 40 -14.96 -6.84 42.52
C GLY A 40 -16.32 -6.98 43.20
N VAL A 41 -16.32 -7.29 44.50
CA VAL A 41 -17.56 -7.42 45.31
C VAL A 41 -18.10 -6.04 45.68
N ARG A 42 -17.23 -5.08 46.03
CA ARG A 42 -17.61 -3.69 46.26
C ARG A 42 -18.15 -3.04 45.01
N TYR A 43 -17.56 -3.30 43.84
CA TYR A 43 -18.09 -2.84 42.54
C TYR A 43 -19.51 -3.38 42.28
N VAL A 44 -19.81 -4.65 42.59
CA VAL A 44 -21.19 -5.19 42.48
C VAL A 44 -22.13 -4.39 43.36
N LYS A 45 -21.74 -4.08 44.61
CA LYS A 45 -22.56 -3.28 45.52
C LYS A 45 -22.86 -1.90 44.97
N LEU A 46 -21.85 -1.19 44.48
CA LEU A 46 -22.01 0.14 43.85
C LEU A 46 -23.00 0.10 42.67
N ARG A 47 -22.86 -0.85 41.75
CA ARG A 47 -23.77 -1.03 40.62
C ARG A 47 -25.22 -1.29 41.04
N VAL A 48 -25.40 -2.16 42.06
CA VAL A 48 -26.75 -2.46 42.56
C VAL A 48 -27.36 -1.24 43.23
N LEU A 49 -26.60 -0.47 44.01
CA LEU A 49 -27.08 0.77 44.60
C LEU A 49 -27.45 1.81 43.56
N ALA A 50 -26.66 1.92 42.47
CA ALA A 50 -26.97 2.74 41.33
C ALA A 50 -28.26 2.30 40.61
N ASP A 51 -28.43 1.01 40.32
CA ASP A 51 -29.65 0.43 39.73
C ASP A 51 -30.93 0.69 40.56
N LEU A 52 -30.75 0.81 41.89
CA LEU A 52 -31.85 1.10 42.84
C LEU A 52 -32.07 2.59 43.08
N ASP A 53 -31.36 3.45 42.40
CA ASP A 53 -31.36 4.92 42.61
C ASP A 53 -31.12 5.31 44.09
N SER A 54 -30.31 4.49 44.80
CA SER A 54 -30.00 4.66 46.22
C SER A 54 -28.73 5.53 46.37
N LEU A 55 -28.80 6.80 45.96
CA LEU A 55 -27.66 7.67 45.78
C LEU A 55 -26.87 7.93 47.07
N GLU A 56 -27.55 8.17 48.19
CA GLU A 56 -26.86 8.37 49.49
C GLU A 56 -26.08 7.11 49.93
N ALA A 57 -26.64 5.92 49.73
CA ALA A 57 -25.97 4.68 50.04
C ALA A 57 -24.78 4.41 49.09
N LEU A 58 -24.92 4.78 47.84
CA LEU A 58 -23.89 4.69 46.83
C LEU A 58 -22.67 5.57 47.21
N GLU A 59 -22.89 6.84 47.54
CA GLU A 59 -21.81 7.75 47.96
C GLU A 59 -21.15 7.29 49.29
N LEU A 60 -21.93 6.77 50.24
CA LEU A 60 -21.39 6.21 51.47
C LEU A 60 -20.48 5.01 51.20
N GLU A 61 -20.91 4.07 50.35
CA GLU A 61 -20.11 2.88 50.03
C GLU A 61 -18.82 3.28 49.28
N ALA A 62 -18.89 4.22 48.36
CA ALA A 62 -17.71 4.78 47.68
C ALA A 62 -16.71 5.36 48.70
N ALA A 63 -17.17 6.18 49.64
CA ALA A 63 -16.33 6.75 50.68
C ALA A 63 -15.68 5.69 51.58
N LEU A 64 -16.45 4.63 51.93
CA LEU A 64 -15.93 3.49 52.71
C LEU A 64 -14.85 2.73 51.93
N TRP A 65 -15.01 2.58 50.62
CA TRP A 65 -14.01 1.92 49.78
C TRP A 65 -12.73 2.74 49.66
N PHE A 66 -12.83 4.04 49.38
CA PHE A 66 -11.67 4.95 49.39
C PHE A 66 -10.89 4.92 50.70
N LYS A 67 -11.61 4.88 51.81
CA LYS A 67 -10.99 4.81 53.14
C LYS A 67 -10.31 3.45 53.41
N SER A 68 -10.83 2.36 52.86
CA SER A 68 -10.28 1.00 53.09
C SER A 68 -9.03 0.74 52.25
N ASP A 69 -8.89 1.37 51.09
CA ASP A 69 -7.76 1.19 50.15
C ASP A 69 -7.39 2.52 49.43
N PRO A 70 -6.88 3.51 50.18
CA PRO A 70 -6.67 4.87 49.63
C PRO A 70 -5.50 4.94 48.65
N GLY A 71 -4.53 4.02 48.72
CA GLY A 71 -3.33 4.02 47.85
C GLY A 71 -3.50 3.23 46.55
N SER A 72 -4.65 2.64 46.30
CA SER A 72 -4.96 1.89 45.10
C SER A 72 -5.75 2.74 44.10
N GLU A 73 -5.49 2.59 42.81
CA GLU A 73 -6.27 3.20 41.76
C GLU A 73 -7.65 2.56 41.58
N GLU A 74 -7.79 1.29 41.89
CA GLU A 74 -8.97 0.48 41.59
C GLU A 74 -10.27 1.03 42.20
N PRO A 75 -10.33 1.45 43.51
CA PRO A 75 -11.53 2.04 44.08
C PRO A 75 -12.01 3.27 43.30
N TYR A 76 -11.09 4.17 42.96
CA TYR A 76 -11.42 5.41 42.28
C TYR A 76 -11.84 5.17 40.82
N ARG A 77 -11.20 4.23 40.12
CA ARG A 77 -11.55 3.82 38.77
C ARG A 77 -12.97 3.25 38.70
N GLU A 78 -13.28 2.32 39.56
CA GLU A 78 -14.58 1.65 39.55
C GLU A 78 -15.71 2.54 40.04
N VAL A 79 -15.44 3.40 41.03
CA VAL A 79 -16.44 4.41 41.49
C VAL A 79 -16.68 5.44 40.40
N ALA A 80 -15.62 5.95 39.74
CA ALA A 80 -15.77 6.91 38.65
C ALA A 80 -16.63 6.36 37.50
N ARG A 81 -16.48 5.10 37.16
CA ARG A 81 -17.32 4.43 36.14
C ARG A 81 -18.80 4.41 36.51
N VAL A 82 -19.12 4.12 37.78
CA VAL A 82 -20.51 4.16 38.24
C VAL A 82 -21.02 5.59 38.34
N TYR A 83 -20.16 6.53 38.76
CA TYR A 83 -20.53 7.94 38.87
C TYR A 83 -20.75 8.61 37.51
N GLU A 84 -20.05 8.19 36.48
CA GLU A 84 -20.30 8.64 35.11
C GLU A 84 -21.75 8.37 34.71
N ASP A 85 -22.22 7.13 34.94
CA ASP A 85 -23.57 6.72 34.59
C ASP A 85 -24.66 7.43 35.42
N VAL A 86 -24.38 7.72 36.72
CA VAL A 86 -25.38 8.21 37.67
C VAL A 86 -25.37 9.73 37.81
N PHE A 87 -24.18 10.32 37.91
CA PHE A 87 -23.97 11.75 38.21
C PHE A 87 -23.38 12.52 37.03
N GLY A 88 -22.96 11.83 35.96
CA GLY A 88 -22.34 12.40 34.78
C GLY A 88 -20.82 12.52 34.90
N VAL A 89 -20.23 12.92 33.74
CA VAL A 89 -18.77 12.91 33.49
C VAL A 89 -18.00 13.80 34.45
N ASP A 90 -18.51 14.96 34.82
CA ASP A 90 -17.79 15.89 35.73
C ASP A 90 -17.53 15.27 37.10
N ARG A 91 -18.50 14.51 37.63
CA ARG A 91 -18.36 13.83 38.92
C ARG A 91 -17.39 12.64 38.82
N ALA A 92 -17.38 11.97 37.69
CA ALA A 92 -16.43 10.90 37.41
C ALA A 92 -14.99 11.43 37.35
N ILE A 93 -14.75 12.52 36.62
CA ILE A 93 -13.43 13.18 36.52
C ILE A 93 -12.95 13.64 37.91
N GLU A 94 -13.83 14.24 38.71
CA GLU A 94 -13.47 14.66 40.08
C GLU A 94 -13.06 13.47 40.94
N THR A 95 -13.75 12.32 40.80
CA THR A 95 -13.41 11.09 41.52
C THR A 95 -12.02 10.58 41.12
N LEU A 96 -11.69 10.58 39.82
CA LEU A 96 -10.36 10.19 39.34
C LEU A 96 -9.26 11.15 39.84
N ARG A 97 -9.55 12.46 39.91
CA ARG A 97 -8.62 13.45 40.45
C ARG A 97 -8.32 13.21 41.93
N ILE A 98 -9.35 12.93 42.75
CA ILE A 98 -9.20 12.54 44.15
C ILE A 98 -8.32 11.29 44.27
N GLY A 99 -8.52 10.32 43.37
CA GLY A 99 -7.70 9.10 43.34
C GLY A 99 -6.23 9.37 43.01
N ARG A 100 -5.96 10.25 42.04
CA ARG A 100 -4.60 10.67 41.69
C ARG A 100 -3.88 11.33 42.89
N GLU A 101 -4.55 12.23 43.59
CA GLU A 101 -4.03 12.85 44.79
C GLU A 101 -3.75 11.84 45.90
N ALA A 102 -4.67 10.89 46.12
CA ALA A 102 -4.55 9.88 47.15
C ALA A 102 -3.43 8.85 46.87
N THR A 103 -3.20 8.49 45.61
CA THR A 103 -2.09 7.59 45.22
C THR A 103 -0.73 8.29 45.21
N GLY A 104 -0.70 9.64 45.14
CA GLY A 104 0.52 10.45 45.08
C GLY A 104 1.32 10.23 43.78
N ARG A 105 0.69 9.79 42.71
CA ARG A 105 1.30 9.54 41.40
C ARG A 105 0.61 10.39 40.33
N ASP A 106 1.39 11.20 39.61
CA ASP A 106 0.87 12.09 38.56
C ASP A 106 0.26 11.32 37.37
N ASP A 107 0.78 10.13 37.07
CA ASP A 107 0.30 9.26 35.98
C ASP A 107 -0.88 8.36 36.36
N ALA A 108 -1.25 8.30 37.65
CA ALA A 108 -2.37 7.48 38.09
C ALA A 108 -3.68 7.92 37.46
N LEU A 109 -4.46 6.95 36.96
CA LEU A 109 -5.80 7.14 36.39
C LEU A 109 -5.83 8.09 35.16
N ALA A 110 -4.66 8.38 34.57
CA ALA A 110 -4.55 9.31 33.45
C ALA A 110 -5.23 8.79 32.16
N LEU A 111 -5.22 7.48 31.93
CA LEU A 111 -5.92 6.89 30.78
C LEU A 111 -7.44 7.08 30.90
N GLU A 112 -8.00 6.75 32.05
CA GLU A 112 -9.43 6.85 32.32
C GLU A 112 -9.90 8.32 32.29
N MET A 113 -9.08 9.23 32.80
CA MET A 113 -9.37 10.68 32.76
C MET A 113 -9.36 11.19 31.32
N GLY A 114 -8.37 10.80 30.52
CA GLY A 114 -8.30 11.14 29.09
C GLY A 114 -9.49 10.57 28.32
N ASP A 115 -9.96 9.36 28.63
CA ASP A 115 -11.12 8.76 27.98
C ASP A 115 -12.41 9.56 28.26
N LEU A 116 -12.63 9.97 29.50
CA LEU A 116 -13.78 10.82 29.87
C LEU A 116 -13.72 12.20 29.20
N LEU A 117 -12.55 12.83 29.17
CA LEU A 117 -12.34 14.12 28.51
C LEU A 117 -12.60 14.03 26.99
N ALA A 118 -12.12 12.97 26.35
CA ALA A 118 -12.38 12.75 24.93
C ALA A 118 -13.88 12.55 24.64
N ALA A 119 -14.60 11.83 25.51
CA ALA A 119 -16.04 11.62 25.38
C ALA A 119 -16.85 12.93 25.48
N THR A 120 -16.34 13.95 26.18
CA THR A 120 -16.97 15.30 26.24
C THR A 120 -16.55 16.22 25.10
N GLY A 121 -15.67 15.76 24.17
CA GLY A 121 -15.12 16.58 23.10
C GLY A 121 -13.91 17.45 23.52
N ALA A 122 -13.43 17.35 24.76
CA ALA A 122 -12.25 18.06 25.24
C ALA A 122 -10.95 17.32 24.82
N VAL A 123 -10.74 17.15 23.49
CA VAL A 123 -9.68 16.32 22.92
C VAL A 123 -8.29 16.79 23.33
N ASP A 124 -8.02 18.10 23.35
CA ASP A 124 -6.70 18.63 23.73
C ASP A 124 -6.33 18.23 25.17
N SER A 125 -7.28 18.35 26.11
CA SER A 125 -7.07 17.92 27.50
C SER A 125 -6.96 16.38 27.62
N ALA A 126 -7.67 15.64 26.79
CA ALA A 126 -7.54 14.19 26.73
C ALA A 126 -6.14 13.76 26.28
N VAL A 127 -5.57 14.45 25.30
CA VAL A 127 -4.19 14.21 24.81
C VAL A 127 -3.15 14.48 25.90
N GLU A 128 -3.30 15.52 26.69
CA GLU A 128 -2.42 15.81 27.83
C GLU A 128 -2.46 14.67 28.86
N GLU A 129 -3.64 14.16 29.18
CA GLU A 129 -3.81 13.03 30.09
C GLU A 129 -3.24 11.73 29.52
N TRP A 130 -3.47 11.44 28.23
CA TRP A 130 -2.86 10.27 27.58
C TRP A 130 -1.34 10.38 27.48
N ALA A 131 -0.80 11.59 27.28
CA ALA A 131 0.64 11.80 27.36
C ALA A 131 1.19 11.52 28.76
N THR A 132 0.45 11.93 29.80
CA THR A 132 0.79 11.67 31.21
C THR A 132 0.76 10.16 31.50
N ALA A 133 -0.23 9.44 30.97
CA ALA A 133 -0.38 7.98 31.11
C ALA A 133 0.77 7.15 30.53
N VAL A 134 1.58 7.71 29.61
CA VAL A 134 2.79 7.03 29.10
C VAL A 134 3.79 6.74 30.25
N GLY A 135 3.77 7.52 31.33
CA GLY A 135 4.64 7.31 32.48
C GLY A 135 6.14 7.50 32.16
N GLU A 136 6.97 7.29 33.16
CA GLU A 136 8.42 7.34 33.01
C GLU A 136 9.01 6.08 32.35
N ASP A 137 8.29 4.99 32.35
CA ASP A 137 8.67 3.70 31.75
C ASP A 137 8.39 3.63 30.24
N GLY A 138 7.62 4.58 29.70
CA GLY A 138 7.23 4.59 28.30
C GLY A 138 6.15 3.55 27.95
N GLY A 139 5.30 3.19 28.90
CA GLY A 139 4.23 2.21 28.76
C GLY A 139 3.00 2.71 27.98
N GLN A 140 1.95 1.89 27.92
CA GLN A 140 0.60 2.20 27.41
C GLN A 140 0.50 2.55 25.90
N VAL A 141 1.60 2.49 25.14
CA VAL A 141 1.67 2.92 23.71
C VAL A 141 0.52 2.36 22.85
N ALA A 142 0.30 1.05 22.88
CA ALA A 142 -0.73 0.42 22.04
C ALA A 142 -2.16 0.85 22.41
N GLY A 143 -2.42 1.02 23.72
CA GLY A 143 -3.70 1.51 24.22
C GLY A 143 -3.99 2.94 23.79
N ILE A 144 -2.97 3.80 23.81
CA ILE A 144 -3.09 5.20 23.42
C ILE A 144 -3.25 5.34 21.91
N VAL A 145 -2.46 4.61 21.10
CA VAL A 145 -2.61 4.59 19.64
C VAL A 145 -4.03 4.18 19.22
N ARG A 146 -4.61 3.18 19.90
CA ARG A 146 -6.00 2.79 19.63
C ARG A 146 -6.97 3.93 19.89
N ARG A 147 -6.86 4.61 21.03
CA ARG A 147 -7.72 5.74 21.42
C ARG A 147 -7.67 6.89 20.41
N ILE A 148 -6.47 7.28 19.97
CA ILE A 148 -6.31 8.28 18.92
C ILE A 148 -6.99 7.83 17.62
N LYS A 149 -6.84 6.57 17.22
CA LYS A 149 -7.47 6.02 16.00
C LYS A 149 -9.01 5.95 16.09
N GLU A 150 -9.55 5.79 17.28
CA GLU A 150 -11.00 5.71 17.55
C GLU A 150 -11.67 7.09 17.67
N LEU A 151 -10.93 8.19 17.77
CA LEU A 151 -11.52 9.54 17.73
C LEU A 151 -12.35 9.72 16.45
N GLU A 152 -13.50 10.37 16.54
CA GLU A 152 -14.33 10.68 15.36
C GLU A 152 -13.66 11.76 14.51
N ASP A 153 -13.24 12.86 15.15
CA ASP A 153 -12.59 13.99 14.52
C ASP A 153 -11.24 14.32 15.14
N GLY A 154 -10.37 15.02 14.40
CA GLY A 154 -9.13 15.57 14.91
C GLY A 154 -8.00 14.57 15.18
N LYS A 155 -8.08 13.33 14.70
CA LYS A 155 -7.09 12.25 14.94
C LYS A 155 -5.65 12.66 14.66
N GLU A 156 -5.43 13.32 13.53
CA GLU A 156 -4.09 13.73 13.10
C GLU A 156 -3.52 14.81 14.04
N ASN A 157 -4.32 15.82 14.36
CA ASN A 157 -3.93 16.86 15.29
C ASN A 157 -3.64 16.32 16.71
N ALA A 158 -4.53 15.46 17.23
CA ALA A 158 -4.33 14.79 18.51
C ALA A 158 -3.07 13.92 18.52
N GLY A 159 -2.80 13.21 17.42
CA GLY A 159 -1.57 12.45 17.25
C GLY A 159 -0.32 13.31 17.29
N HIS A 160 -0.30 14.43 16.57
CA HIS A 160 0.82 15.38 16.58
C HIS A 160 1.03 16.00 17.97
N GLN A 161 -0.02 16.50 18.62
CA GLN A 161 0.06 17.05 19.96
C GLN A 161 0.63 16.03 20.96
N LEU A 162 0.15 14.78 20.93
CA LEU A 162 0.65 13.72 21.80
C LEU A 162 2.14 13.46 21.60
N VAL A 163 2.57 13.35 20.34
CA VAL A 163 3.98 13.14 19.99
C VAL A 163 4.83 14.33 20.47
N ASP A 164 4.37 15.56 20.32
CA ASP A 164 5.06 16.76 20.76
C ASP A 164 5.22 16.81 22.29
N HIS A 165 4.17 16.46 23.05
CA HIS A 165 4.26 16.33 24.50
C HIS A 165 5.33 15.31 24.93
N LEU A 166 5.39 14.16 24.26
CA LEU A 166 6.36 13.12 24.56
C LEU A 166 7.78 13.50 24.09
N ALA A 167 7.89 14.21 22.98
CA ALA A 167 9.15 14.67 22.40
C ALA A 167 9.86 15.71 23.27
N THR A 168 9.11 16.55 24.00
CA THR A 168 9.65 17.56 24.92
C THR A 168 10.03 17.00 26.28
N SER A 169 9.71 15.74 26.55
CA SER A 169 10.08 15.07 27.80
C SER A 169 11.62 14.92 27.92
N GLY A 170 12.16 15.17 29.12
CA GLY A 170 13.55 14.85 29.45
C GLY A 170 13.85 13.34 29.63
N VAL A 171 12.82 12.48 29.52
CA VAL A 171 12.92 11.02 29.76
C VAL A 171 12.99 10.27 28.44
N VAL A 172 14.11 9.61 28.15
CA VAL A 172 14.34 8.87 26.89
C VAL A 172 13.27 7.80 26.63
N ALA A 173 12.77 7.13 27.66
CA ALA A 173 11.72 6.11 27.49
C ALA A 173 10.41 6.72 26.96
N ARG A 174 10.02 7.91 27.43
CA ARG A 174 8.86 8.65 26.92
C ARG A 174 9.07 9.10 25.47
N GLN A 175 10.25 9.58 25.13
CA GLN A 175 10.59 9.95 23.75
C GLN A 175 10.55 8.74 22.82
N ARG A 176 11.04 7.56 23.28
CA ARG A 176 10.90 6.30 22.55
C ARG A 176 9.44 5.89 22.33
N ALA A 177 8.61 6.06 23.36
CA ALA A 177 7.17 5.84 23.25
C ALA A 177 6.54 6.78 22.21
N GLY A 178 6.91 8.06 22.22
CA GLY A 178 6.48 9.05 21.22
C GLY A 178 6.87 8.65 19.79
N ALA A 179 8.11 8.20 19.58
CA ALA A 179 8.54 7.70 18.27
C ALA A 179 7.71 6.49 17.80
N ARG A 180 7.41 5.55 18.69
CA ARG A 180 6.54 4.40 18.40
C ARG A 180 5.12 4.82 18.06
N ILE A 181 4.56 5.75 18.83
CA ILE A 181 3.21 6.28 18.59
C ILE A 181 3.15 6.97 17.23
N ALA A 182 4.14 7.81 16.90
CA ALA A 182 4.21 8.48 15.60
C ALA A 182 4.27 7.47 14.43
N LEU A 183 5.09 6.41 14.56
CA LEU A 183 5.17 5.32 13.57
C LEU A 183 3.82 4.59 13.41
N ASP A 184 3.16 4.25 14.51
CA ASP A 184 1.91 3.50 14.50
C ASP A 184 0.70 4.35 14.03
N LEU A 185 0.80 5.68 14.15
CA LEU A 185 -0.18 6.65 13.63
C LEU A 185 0.09 7.08 12.18
N GLY A 186 1.25 6.73 11.60
CA GLY A 186 1.61 7.12 10.24
C GLY A 186 2.13 8.56 10.12
N LEU A 187 2.56 9.19 11.20
CA LEU A 187 3.09 10.55 11.24
C LEU A 187 4.58 10.55 10.87
N GLU A 188 4.91 10.40 9.58
CA GLU A 188 6.26 10.05 9.11
C GLU A 188 7.32 11.08 9.53
N ASP A 189 7.09 12.37 9.34
CA ASP A 189 8.05 13.42 9.68
C ASP A 189 8.35 13.44 11.18
N ALA A 190 7.31 13.41 12.00
CA ALA A 190 7.45 13.39 13.46
C ALA A 190 8.13 12.09 13.95
N ALA A 191 7.79 10.95 13.34
CA ALA A 191 8.42 9.66 13.62
C ALA A 191 9.91 9.68 13.30
N LEU A 192 10.29 10.22 12.14
CA LEU A 192 11.67 10.33 11.69
C LEU A 192 12.49 11.24 12.59
N ASP A 193 11.98 12.44 12.87
CA ASP A 193 12.67 13.43 13.69
C ASP A 193 12.86 12.95 15.13
N LEU A 194 11.85 12.35 15.72
CA LEU A 194 11.95 11.84 17.08
C LEU A 194 12.83 10.58 17.13
N SER A 195 12.75 9.71 16.12
CA SER A 195 13.64 8.54 16.02
C SER A 195 15.11 8.94 15.90
N ARG A 196 15.42 10.00 15.15
CA ARG A 196 16.79 10.54 15.04
C ARG A 196 17.31 11.04 16.39
N ARG A 197 16.51 11.80 17.12
CA ARG A 197 16.87 12.29 18.46
C ARG A 197 17.10 11.14 19.43
N VAL A 198 16.17 10.22 19.54
CA VAL A 198 16.29 9.04 20.40
C VAL A 198 17.51 8.20 20.04
N ALA A 199 17.76 7.97 18.75
CA ALA A 199 18.90 7.17 18.32
C ALA A 199 20.25 7.85 18.63
N SER A 200 20.32 9.19 18.74
CA SER A 200 21.53 9.90 19.14
C SER A 200 21.89 9.70 20.62
N ASP A 201 20.89 9.44 21.45
CA ASP A 201 21.04 9.23 22.90
C ASP A 201 21.25 7.76 23.27
N LEU A 202 21.17 6.85 22.27
CA LEU A 202 21.35 5.42 22.47
C LEU A 202 22.68 4.93 21.89
N GLU A 203 23.29 3.96 22.56
CA GLU A 203 24.55 3.36 22.13
C GLU A 203 24.46 1.83 22.04
N GLY A 204 25.40 1.25 21.29
CA GLY A 204 25.61 -0.19 21.19
C GLY A 204 24.34 -0.97 20.83
N ARG A 205 24.11 -2.08 21.52
CA ARG A 205 22.99 -2.99 21.26
C ARG A 205 21.61 -2.33 21.47
N THR A 206 21.49 -1.39 22.40
CA THR A 206 20.21 -0.72 22.65
C THR A 206 19.81 0.15 21.47
N ARG A 207 20.76 0.85 20.86
CA ARG A 207 20.57 1.62 19.63
C ARG A 207 20.17 0.72 18.47
N GLU A 208 20.85 -0.41 18.29
CA GLU A 208 20.57 -1.38 17.22
C GLU A 208 19.14 -1.96 17.34
N ILE A 209 18.72 -2.37 18.55
CA ILE A 209 17.37 -2.86 18.79
C ILE A 209 16.33 -1.78 18.47
N PHE A 210 16.55 -0.56 18.90
CA PHE A 210 15.64 0.56 18.62
C PHE A 210 15.54 0.84 17.12
N LEU A 211 16.67 0.94 16.40
CA LEU A 211 16.68 1.15 14.95
C LEU A 211 16.00 0.01 14.19
N SER A 212 16.19 -1.24 14.64
CA SER A 212 15.52 -2.40 14.05
C SER A 212 14.00 -2.35 14.23
N GLU A 213 13.54 -1.87 15.39
CA GLU A 213 12.13 -1.66 15.67
C GLU A 213 11.55 -0.56 14.78
N VAL A 214 12.24 0.59 14.67
CA VAL A 214 11.84 1.71 13.78
C VAL A 214 11.73 1.23 12.34
N ALA A 215 12.78 0.55 11.83
CA ALA A 215 12.80 0.04 10.46
C ALA A 215 11.63 -0.91 10.16
N ARG A 216 11.33 -1.82 11.09
CA ARG A 216 10.22 -2.77 10.94
C ARG A 216 8.88 -2.06 10.91
N ARG A 217 8.59 -1.20 11.92
CA ARG A 217 7.30 -0.48 12.05
C ARG A 217 7.08 0.49 10.89
N ALA A 218 8.11 1.25 10.52
CA ALA A 218 8.05 2.18 9.39
C ALA A 218 7.76 1.45 8.08
N ARG A 219 8.43 0.32 7.81
CA ARG A 219 8.16 -0.50 6.63
C ARG A 219 6.72 -1.06 6.62
N GLU A 220 6.26 -1.60 7.75
CA GLU A 220 4.89 -2.12 7.90
C GLU A 220 3.83 -1.02 7.73
N GLY A 221 4.13 0.21 8.16
CA GLY A 221 3.28 1.39 8.02
C GLY A 221 3.42 2.13 6.67
N GLY A 222 4.31 1.71 5.78
CA GLY A 222 4.56 2.39 4.50
C GLY A 222 5.31 3.72 4.62
N LEU A 223 5.98 3.96 5.74
CA LEU A 223 6.75 5.17 6.05
C LEU A 223 8.17 5.04 5.48
N SER A 224 8.32 5.36 4.22
CA SER A 224 9.52 5.06 3.43
C SER A 224 10.76 5.82 3.87
N LEU A 225 10.63 7.09 4.25
CA LEU A 225 11.74 7.92 4.71
C LEU A 225 12.28 7.42 6.06
N ALA A 226 11.38 7.11 6.99
CA ALA A 226 11.75 6.61 8.31
C ALA A 226 12.38 5.20 8.21
N ALA A 227 11.83 4.33 7.35
CA ALA A 227 12.36 2.99 7.12
C ALA A 227 13.76 3.04 6.48
N SER A 228 13.92 3.83 5.42
CA SER A 228 15.20 3.98 4.71
C SER A 228 16.28 4.54 5.62
N TRP A 229 15.95 5.58 6.39
CA TRP A 229 16.87 6.15 7.37
C TRP A 229 17.31 5.10 8.41
N ALA A 230 16.38 4.34 8.98
CA ALA A 230 16.70 3.36 10.00
C ALA A 230 17.58 2.22 9.43
N TYR A 231 17.29 1.73 8.21
CA TYR A 231 18.15 0.76 7.53
C TYR A 231 19.53 1.33 7.21
N GLU A 232 19.64 2.60 6.83
CA GLU A 232 20.93 3.24 6.60
C GLU A 232 21.76 3.29 7.88
N GLN A 233 21.16 3.68 9.01
CA GLN A 233 21.85 3.67 10.33
C GLN A 233 22.30 2.27 10.73
N LEU A 234 21.48 1.24 10.51
CA LEU A 234 21.85 -0.16 10.75
C LEU A 234 22.99 -0.60 9.82
N GLY A 235 22.92 -0.20 8.55
CA GLY A 235 23.98 -0.49 7.57
C GLY A 235 25.32 0.17 7.90
N GLN A 236 25.34 1.36 8.50
CA GLN A 236 26.55 2.01 8.99
C GLN A 236 27.19 1.25 10.15
N GLY A 237 26.40 0.59 10.98
CA GLY A 237 26.85 -0.26 12.08
C GLY A 237 27.18 -1.71 11.67
N ALA A 238 26.97 -2.09 10.42
CA ALA A 238 27.17 -3.46 9.94
C ALA A 238 28.62 -3.91 10.05
N SER A 239 28.83 -5.11 10.58
CA SER A 239 30.16 -5.68 10.82
C SER A 239 30.81 -6.24 9.56
N THR A 240 30.03 -6.55 8.54
CA THR A 240 30.49 -7.14 7.29
C THR A 240 29.89 -6.46 6.05
N PRO A 241 30.62 -6.45 4.90
CA PRO A 241 30.06 -5.95 3.65
C PRO A 241 28.77 -6.68 3.23
N SER A 242 28.64 -7.96 3.54
CA SER A 242 27.44 -8.74 3.26
C SER A 242 26.22 -8.26 4.05
N GLU A 243 26.40 -8.00 5.32
CA GLU A 243 25.35 -7.45 6.19
C GLU A 243 24.93 -6.06 5.73
N ARG A 244 25.89 -5.20 5.37
CA ARG A 244 25.60 -3.86 4.81
C ARG A 244 24.76 -3.96 3.54
N ARG A 245 25.11 -4.87 2.61
CA ARG A 245 24.32 -5.09 1.39
C ARG A 245 22.87 -5.51 1.67
N GLN A 246 22.63 -6.28 2.73
CA GLN A 246 21.26 -6.65 3.12
C GLN A 246 20.43 -5.42 3.51
N PHE A 247 21.01 -4.46 4.22
CA PHE A 247 20.32 -3.22 4.55
C PHE A 247 20.14 -2.34 3.31
N ASP A 248 21.14 -2.20 2.45
CA ASP A 248 20.99 -1.48 1.18
C ASP A 248 19.89 -2.11 0.30
N GLN A 249 19.76 -3.44 0.27
CA GLN A 249 18.67 -4.12 -0.44
C GLN A 249 17.29 -3.75 0.14
N ARG A 250 17.17 -3.68 1.45
CA ARG A 250 15.90 -3.25 2.09
C ARG A 250 15.57 -1.79 1.80
N ILE A 251 16.56 -0.91 1.70
CA ILE A 251 16.38 0.48 1.26
C ILE A 251 15.85 0.50 -0.18
N ILE A 252 16.42 -0.29 -1.09
CA ILE A 252 15.97 -0.40 -2.48
C ILE A 252 14.50 -0.82 -2.52
N ASP A 253 14.13 -1.89 -1.79
CA ASP A 253 12.78 -2.43 -1.77
C ASP A 253 11.75 -1.39 -1.27
N VAL A 254 12.06 -0.69 -0.18
CA VAL A 254 11.20 0.36 0.40
C VAL A 254 11.09 1.56 -0.53
N ALA A 255 12.20 2.03 -1.07
CA ALA A 255 12.23 3.19 -1.96
C ALA A 255 11.45 2.93 -3.27
N LEU A 256 11.62 1.75 -3.87
CA LEU A 256 10.86 1.36 -5.07
C LEU A 256 9.36 1.24 -4.79
N ALA A 257 8.98 0.68 -3.64
CA ALA A 257 7.57 0.60 -3.24
C ALA A 257 6.93 2.00 -3.06
N ALA A 258 7.71 2.98 -2.63
CA ALA A 258 7.29 4.37 -2.48
C ALA A 258 7.42 5.22 -3.77
N GLY A 259 7.98 4.65 -4.86
CA GLY A 259 8.27 5.38 -6.09
C GLY A 259 9.51 6.29 -6.01
N ASP A 260 10.28 6.23 -4.91
CA ASP A 260 11.54 6.98 -4.77
C ASP A 260 12.69 6.28 -5.51
N THR A 261 12.70 6.47 -6.82
CA THR A 261 13.76 5.92 -7.68
C THR A 261 15.14 6.50 -7.37
N THR A 262 15.24 7.68 -6.74
CA THR A 262 16.53 8.30 -6.37
C THR A 262 17.19 7.53 -5.24
N ALA A 263 16.49 7.34 -4.14
CA ALA A 263 17.01 6.56 -3.01
C ALA A 263 17.32 5.11 -3.40
N ALA A 264 16.44 4.49 -4.22
CA ALA A 264 16.69 3.14 -4.73
C ALA A 264 17.98 3.06 -5.55
N LEU A 265 18.20 4.03 -6.45
CA LEU A 265 19.40 4.08 -7.28
C LEU A 265 20.68 4.29 -6.48
N GLU A 266 20.68 5.18 -5.50
CA GLU A 266 21.83 5.42 -4.63
C GLU A 266 22.20 4.16 -3.84
N ALA A 267 21.19 3.48 -3.27
CA ALA A 267 21.42 2.21 -2.57
C ALA A 267 21.91 1.12 -3.53
N GLN A 268 21.35 1.01 -4.74
CA GLN A 268 21.79 0.05 -5.75
C GLN A 268 23.25 0.28 -6.20
N ARG A 269 23.67 1.54 -6.32
CA ARG A 269 25.06 1.89 -6.61
C ARG A 269 26.01 1.45 -5.47
N ARG A 270 25.60 1.64 -4.21
CA ARG A 270 26.39 1.14 -3.06
C ARG A 270 26.52 -0.38 -3.09
N VAL A 271 25.43 -1.09 -3.41
CA VAL A 271 25.46 -2.56 -3.59
C VAL A 271 26.45 -2.94 -4.68
N ALA A 272 26.35 -2.34 -5.88
CA ALA A 272 27.26 -2.63 -6.99
C ALA A 272 28.74 -2.38 -6.63
N ASN A 273 29.02 -1.25 -5.99
CA ASN A 273 30.37 -0.87 -5.60
C ASN A 273 30.96 -1.71 -4.44
N SER A 274 30.14 -2.44 -3.72
CA SER A 274 30.56 -3.31 -2.61
C SER A 274 31.11 -4.67 -3.07
N PHE A 275 30.91 -5.03 -4.33
CA PHE A 275 31.40 -6.26 -4.91
C PHE A 275 32.78 -6.07 -5.57
N SER A 276 33.53 -7.15 -5.67
CA SER A 276 34.82 -7.16 -6.39
C SER A 276 34.60 -6.87 -7.88
N LEU A 277 35.58 -6.20 -8.50
CA LEU A 277 35.60 -5.98 -9.95
C LEU A 277 35.46 -7.32 -10.69
N GLU A 278 34.86 -7.32 -11.84
CA GLU A 278 34.62 -8.47 -12.72
C GLU A 278 33.78 -9.61 -12.12
N SER A 279 33.29 -9.47 -10.89
CA SER A 279 32.44 -10.50 -10.28
C SER A 279 31.06 -10.55 -10.93
N ILE A 280 30.44 -11.73 -10.95
CA ILE A 280 29.07 -11.92 -11.45
C ILE A 280 28.07 -11.06 -10.67
N ASP A 281 28.26 -10.93 -9.37
CA ASP A 281 27.36 -10.14 -8.51
C ASP A 281 27.47 -8.65 -8.80
N ARG A 282 28.70 -8.13 -9.05
CA ARG A 282 28.92 -6.76 -9.47
C ARG A 282 28.27 -6.50 -10.83
N ARG A 283 28.45 -7.41 -11.79
CA ARG A 283 27.83 -7.33 -13.11
C ARG A 283 26.32 -7.19 -13.01
N ARG A 284 25.66 -8.09 -12.26
CA ARG A 284 24.21 -8.06 -12.05
C ARG A 284 23.75 -6.79 -11.36
N ALA A 285 24.46 -6.36 -10.32
CA ALA A 285 24.12 -5.16 -9.58
C ALA A 285 24.28 -3.89 -10.45
N THR A 286 25.33 -3.80 -11.29
CA THR A 286 25.55 -2.69 -12.22
C THR A 286 24.49 -2.68 -13.34
N ALA A 287 24.10 -3.84 -13.85
CA ALA A 287 22.98 -3.94 -14.80
C ALA A 287 21.70 -3.35 -14.21
N GLN A 288 21.42 -3.62 -12.94
CA GLN A 288 20.25 -3.06 -12.27
C GLN A 288 20.34 -1.53 -12.08
N VAL A 289 21.55 -0.98 -11.84
CA VAL A 289 21.77 0.48 -11.84
C VAL A 289 21.35 1.10 -13.17
N ILE A 290 21.76 0.49 -14.30
CA ILE A 290 21.40 0.99 -15.63
C ILE A 290 19.90 0.95 -15.87
N ARG A 291 19.23 -0.13 -15.48
CA ARG A 291 17.76 -0.24 -15.60
C ARG A 291 17.02 0.84 -14.80
N LEU A 292 17.47 1.13 -13.58
CA LEU A 292 16.88 2.19 -12.75
C LEU A 292 17.16 3.59 -13.33
N GLU A 293 18.33 3.81 -13.92
CA GLU A 293 18.70 5.09 -14.57
C GLU A 293 17.93 5.33 -15.86
N SER A 294 17.58 4.29 -16.61
CA SER A 294 16.98 4.41 -17.94
C SER A 294 15.70 5.26 -17.97
N ALA A 295 14.95 5.26 -16.88
CA ALA A 295 13.74 6.08 -16.74
C ALA A 295 14.02 7.57 -16.46
N ARG A 296 15.24 7.96 -16.04
CA ARG A 296 15.55 9.28 -15.48
C ARG A 296 16.70 10.02 -16.15
N ALA A 297 17.78 9.31 -16.45
CA ALA A 297 19.00 9.92 -16.93
C ALA A 297 18.82 10.55 -18.31
N ASP A 298 19.62 11.57 -18.59
CA ASP A 298 19.73 12.13 -19.94
C ASP A 298 20.38 11.12 -20.91
N PRO A 299 20.18 11.29 -22.23
CA PRO A 299 20.72 10.40 -23.26
C PRO A 299 22.22 10.14 -23.13
N SER A 300 23.01 11.19 -22.97
CA SER A 300 24.47 11.08 -22.88
C SER A 300 24.91 10.24 -21.69
N ARG A 301 24.22 10.40 -20.56
CA ARG A 301 24.51 9.61 -19.36
C ARG A 301 24.16 8.13 -19.54
N LEU A 302 23.04 7.82 -20.19
CA LEU A 302 22.65 6.43 -20.47
C LEU A 302 23.64 5.73 -21.38
N THR A 303 24.05 6.39 -22.47
CA THR A 303 25.07 5.86 -23.39
C THR A 303 26.40 5.63 -22.68
N GLN A 304 26.84 6.59 -21.84
CA GLN A 304 28.07 6.43 -21.06
C GLN A 304 28.02 5.26 -20.07
N LEU A 305 26.88 5.06 -19.40
CA LEU A 305 26.69 3.96 -18.44
C LEU A 305 26.73 2.60 -19.15
N LEU A 306 26.05 2.47 -20.29
CA LEU A 306 26.09 1.26 -21.10
C LEU A 306 27.48 0.96 -21.62
N GLN A 307 28.20 2.00 -22.15
CA GLN A 307 29.56 1.83 -22.62
C GLN A 307 30.50 1.38 -21.48
N SER A 308 30.41 1.99 -20.31
CA SER A 308 31.20 1.59 -19.14
C SER A 308 30.91 0.15 -18.71
N PHE A 309 29.65 -0.27 -18.80
CA PHE A 309 29.25 -1.66 -18.52
C PHE A 309 29.84 -2.63 -19.56
N ARG A 310 29.77 -2.27 -20.85
CA ARG A 310 30.34 -3.07 -21.96
C ARG A 310 31.86 -3.24 -21.83
N ASP A 311 32.55 -2.16 -21.42
CA ASP A 311 34.01 -2.18 -21.23
C ASP A 311 34.41 -3.08 -20.04
N GLU A 312 33.63 -3.03 -18.94
CA GLU A 312 33.87 -3.87 -17.74
C GLU A 312 33.46 -5.35 -17.98
N PHE A 313 32.37 -5.58 -18.74
CA PHE A 313 31.75 -6.89 -18.96
C PHE A 313 31.43 -7.17 -20.45
N PRO A 314 32.42 -7.30 -21.33
CA PRO A 314 32.21 -7.36 -22.78
C PRO A 314 31.37 -8.55 -23.26
N ASN A 315 31.31 -9.64 -22.48
CA ASN A 315 30.53 -10.84 -22.81
C ASN A 315 29.36 -11.06 -21.85
N ALA A 316 28.84 -9.99 -21.25
CA ALA A 316 27.73 -10.09 -20.32
C ALA A 316 26.45 -10.50 -21.04
N PRO A 317 25.73 -11.53 -20.58
CA PRO A 317 24.44 -11.90 -21.16
C PRO A 317 23.36 -10.80 -20.99
N GLU A 318 23.59 -9.88 -20.08
CA GLU A 318 22.71 -8.73 -19.84
C GLU A 318 22.85 -7.63 -20.89
N LEU A 319 23.88 -7.64 -21.75
CA LEU A 319 24.13 -6.58 -22.74
C LEU A 319 23.01 -6.40 -23.73
N ASP A 320 22.41 -7.48 -24.22
CA ASP A 320 21.28 -7.42 -25.14
C ASP A 320 20.07 -6.65 -24.53
N ASP A 321 19.65 -7.06 -23.35
CA ASP A 321 18.55 -6.44 -22.63
C ASP A 321 18.85 -4.98 -22.19
N LEU A 322 20.08 -4.71 -21.75
CA LEU A 322 20.49 -3.37 -21.36
C LEU A 322 20.56 -2.40 -22.53
N ALA A 323 21.12 -2.83 -23.67
CA ALA A 323 21.20 -2.01 -24.87
C ALA A 323 19.79 -1.70 -25.40
N ALA A 324 18.91 -2.70 -25.43
CA ALA A 324 17.51 -2.51 -25.78
C ALA A 324 16.82 -1.50 -24.84
N THR A 325 17.01 -1.65 -23.52
CA THR A 325 16.45 -0.74 -22.52
C THR A 325 16.94 0.70 -22.72
N VAL A 326 18.24 0.90 -22.95
CA VAL A 326 18.85 2.21 -23.18
C VAL A 326 18.36 2.79 -24.50
N ALA A 327 18.37 2.01 -25.59
CA ALA A 327 17.89 2.45 -26.91
C ALA A 327 16.43 2.91 -26.85
N LYS A 328 15.57 2.16 -26.20
CA LYS A 328 14.16 2.54 -25.97
C LYS A 328 14.03 3.85 -25.19
N GLY A 329 14.82 4.03 -24.14
CA GLY A 329 14.87 5.28 -23.39
C GLY A 329 15.33 6.49 -24.21
N LEU A 330 16.25 6.30 -25.15
CA LEU A 330 16.72 7.31 -26.09
C LEU A 330 15.63 7.65 -27.13
N GLN A 331 14.98 6.62 -27.69
CA GLN A 331 13.87 6.79 -28.65
C GLN A 331 12.70 7.59 -28.04
N VAL A 332 12.29 7.30 -26.82
CA VAL A 332 11.23 8.06 -26.13
C VAL A 332 11.57 9.55 -26.01
N ARG A 333 12.87 9.89 -25.95
CA ARG A 333 13.37 11.27 -25.90
C ARG A 333 13.66 11.88 -27.27
N GLY A 334 13.43 11.14 -28.35
CA GLY A 334 13.65 11.58 -29.73
C GLY A 334 15.10 11.47 -30.23
N ASP A 335 16.01 10.86 -29.44
CA ASP A 335 17.40 10.62 -29.85
C ASP A 335 17.52 9.29 -30.60
N LEU A 336 17.08 9.30 -31.85
CA LEU A 336 17.10 8.11 -32.72
C LEU A 336 18.53 7.72 -33.13
N VAL A 337 19.42 8.69 -33.28
CA VAL A 337 20.83 8.44 -33.64
C VAL A 337 21.53 7.75 -32.47
N GLY A 338 21.41 8.29 -31.26
CA GLY A 338 21.97 7.66 -30.07
C GLY A 338 21.38 6.26 -29.82
N ALA A 339 20.09 6.05 -30.13
CA ALA A 339 19.47 4.73 -30.04
C ALA A 339 20.10 3.71 -31.01
N ALA A 340 20.40 4.12 -32.25
CA ALA A 340 21.09 3.29 -33.22
C ALA A 340 22.52 2.95 -32.77
N GLU A 341 23.27 3.96 -32.28
CA GLU A 341 24.65 3.80 -31.83
C GLU A 341 24.79 2.81 -30.65
N VAL A 342 23.88 2.86 -29.66
CA VAL A 342 23.95 1.94 -28.51
C VAL A 342 23.61 0.49 -28.85
N LEU A 343 22.88 0.27 -29.95
CA LEU A 343 22.57 -1.07 -30.45
C LEU A 343 23.65 -1.64 -31.35
N ASP A 344 24.59 -0.82 -31.82
CA ASP A 344 25.62 -1.26 -32.77
C ASP A 344 26.55 -2.34 -32.16
N GLY A 345 26.77 -3.40 -32.92
CA GLY A 345 27.61 -4.53 -32.52
C GLY A 345 27.07 -5.36 -31.34
N ILE A 346 25.82 -5.19 -30.95
CA ILE A 346 25.16 -6.04 -29.93
C ILE A 346 24.15 -6.94 -30.63
N GLU A 347 24.41 -8.25 -30.55
CA GLU A 347 23.54 -9.26 -31.14
C GLU A 347 22.66 -9.89 -30.07
N GLY A 348 21.36 -9.99 -30.33
CA GLY A 348 20.37 -10.60 -29.46
C GLY A 348 18.94 -10.24 -29.84
N PRO A 349 17.96 -10.97 -29.32
CA PRO A 349 16.57 -10.77 -29.69
C PRO A 349 16.02 -9.41 -29.24
N GLN A 350 16.41 -8.89 -28.07
CA GLN A 350 15.91 -7.62 -27.55
C GLN A 350 16.51 -6.43 -28.32
N SER A 351 17.82 -6.43 -28.55
CA SER A 351 18.48 -5.41 -29.39
C SER A 351 17.97 -5.45 -30.83
N GLY A 352 17.71 -6.64 -31.34
CA GLY A 352 17.13 -6.83 -32.69
C GLY A 352 15.72 -6.27 -32.79
N LEU A 353 14.91 -6.48 -31.75
CA LEU A 353 13.56 -5.93 -31.67
C LEU A 353 13.57 -4.40 -31.67
N GLU A 354 14.45 -3.77 -30.86
CA GLU A 354 14.57 -2.31 -30.82
C GLU A 354 15.08 -1.75 -32.15
N ARG A 355 16.04 -2.40 -32.82
CA ARG A 355 16.47 -2.02 -34.18
C ARG A 355 15.33 -2.06 -35.19
N ALA A 356 14.48 -3.08 -35.10
CA ALA A 356 13.34 -3.21 -36.00
C ALA A 356 12.32 -2.08 -35.81
N TYR A 357 11.99 -1.73 -34.56
CA TYR A 357 11.13 -0.58 -34.28
C TYR A 357 11.77 0.76 -34.67
N LEU A 358 13.09 0.89 -34.55
CA LEU A 358 13.81 2.07 -35.02
C LEU A 358 13.72 2.22 -36.54
N MET A 359 13.85 1.13 -37.32
CA MET A 359 13.63 1.14 -38.77
C MET A 359 12.20 1.56 -39.11
N LEU A 360 11.19 1.04 -38.41
CA LEU A 360 9.80 1.47 -38.63
C LEU A 360 9.60 2.96 -38.33
N ASP A 361 10.26 3.50 -37.29
CA ASP A 361 10.20 4.94 -36.96
C ASP A 361 10.84 5.83 -38.04
N MET A 362 11.84 5.30 -38.74
CA MET A 362 12.47 5.97 -39.87
C MET A 362 11.66 5.84 -41.19
N GLY A 363 10.53 5.12 -41.16
CA GLY A 363 9.71 4.85 -42.35
C GLY A 363 10.21 3.68 -43.21
N GLU A 364 11.23 2.94 -42.76
CA GLU A 364 11.78 1.76 -43.45
C GLU A 364 10.92 0.51 -43.12
N ILE A 365 9.66 0.53 -43.58
CA ILE A 365 8.64 -0.44 -43.17
C ILE A 365 8.99 -1.87 -43.61
N ALA A 366 9.48 -2.05 -44.83
CA ALA A 366 9.82 -3.38 -45.36
C ALA A 366 11.01 -4.00 -44.60
N GLU A 367 12.04 -3.21 -44.33
CA GLU A 367 13.24 -3.57 -43.58
C GLU A 367 12.90 -3.88 -42.11
N GLY A 368 12.14 -2.97 -41.47
CA GLY A 368 11.67 -3.13 -40.09
C GLY A 368 10.81 -4.39 -39.90
N ARG A 369 9.89 -4.63 -40.84
CA ARG A 369 9.10 -5.87 -40.87
C ARG A 369 9.98 -7.13 -40.99
N GLY A 370 10.98 -7.08 -41.88
CA GLY A 370 11.94 -8.18 -42.04
C GLY A 370 12.76 -8.42 -40.79
N ALA A 371 13.21 -7.36 -40.14
CA ALA A 371 13.95 -7.41 -38.88
C ALA A 371 13.09 -7.99 -37.74
N LEU A 372 11.81 -7.62 -37.63
CA LEU A 372 10.88 -8.21 -36.66
C LEU A 372 10.73 -9.71 -36.85
N LEU A 373 10.60 -10.20 -38.09
CA LEU A 373 10.49 -11.64 -38.37
C LEU A 373 11.72 -12.43 -37.89
N ASN A 374 12.91 -11.83 -38.01
CA ASN A 374 14.16 -12.49 -37.64
C ASN A 374 14.37 -12.66 -36.13
N VAL A 375 13.70 -11.88 -35.30
CA VAL A 375 13.87 -11.93 -33.84
C VAL A 375 12.86 -12.79 -33.10
N ILE A 376 11.77 -13.21 -33.78
CA ILE A 376 10.62 -13.91 -33.15
C ILE A 376 11.05 -15.12 -32.32
N GLU A 377 11.96 -15.96 -32.83
CA GLU A 377 12.40 -17.19 -32.17
C GLU A 377 13.09 -16.94 -30.82
N GLY A 378 13.68 -15.75 -30.65
CA GLY A 378 14.41 -15.38 -29.43
C GLY A 378 13.55 -14.63 -28.41
N LEU A 379 12.33 -14.23 -28.76
CA LEU A 379 11.44 -13.46 -27.88
C LEU A 379 10.66 -14.35 -26.90
N GLN A 380 10.19 -13.77 -25.83
CA GLN A 380 9.26 -14.45 -24.92
C GLN A 380 7.93 -14.76 -25.64
N PRO A 381 7.21 -15.85 -25.30
CA PRO A 381 6.04 -16.29 -26.05
C PRO A 381 4.93 -15.24 -26.23
N THR A 382 4.69 -14.40 -25.23
CA THR A 382 3.71 -13.30 -25.32
C THR A 382 4.16 -12.24 -26.29
N GLU A 383 5.41 -11.80 -26.20
CA GLU A 383 6.02 -10.81 -27.08
C GLU A 383 6.11 -11.31 -28.52
N ALA A 384 6.53 -12.56 -28.71
CA ALA A 384 6.56 -13.21 -30.03
C ALA A 384 5.16 -13.23 -30.67
N THR A 385 4.12 -13.54 -29.91
CA THR A 385 2.73 -13.53 -30.40
C THR A 385 2.30 -12.13 -30.86
N ASP A 386 2.60 -11.10 -30.08
CA ASP A 386 2.30 -9.72 -30.44
C ASP A 386 3.04 -9.30 -31.72
N VAL A 387 4.32 -9.62 -31.83
CA VAL A 387 5.13 -9.34 -33.03
C VAL A 387 4.60 -10.08 -34.26
N ILE A 388 4.24 -11.36 -34.15
CA ILE A 388 3.66 -12.14 -35.24
C ILE A 388 2.37 -11.50 -35.75
N GLN A 389 1.48 -11.09 -34.87
CA GLN A 389 0.22 -10.45 -35.24
C GLN A 389 0.47 -9.11 -35.93
N PHE A 390 1.35 -8.28 -35.38
CA PHE A 390 1.72 -6.98 -35.93
C PHE A 390 2.36 -7.10 -37.32
N VAL A 391 3.35 -7.97 -37.48
CA VAL A 391 4.02 -8.24 -38.77
C VAL A 391 3.05 -8.83 -39.80
N GLY A 392 2.16 -9.71 -39.37
CA GLY A 392 1.12 -10.29 -40.22
C GLY A 392 0.14 -9.24 -40.72
N LEU A 393 -0.19 -8.24 -39.89
CA LEU A 393 -1.05 -7.14 -40.27
C LEU A 393 -0.33 -6.18 -41.22
N LEU A 394 0.90 -5.75 -40.91
CA LEU A 394 1.74 -4.92 -41.80
C LEU A 394 1.86 -5.49 -43.23
N GLY A 395 1.90 -6.82 -43.36
CA GLY A 395 2.05 -7.47 -44.65
C GLY A 395 0.76 -7.59 -45.48
N ARG A 396 -0.40 -7.24 -44.93
CA ARG A 396 -1.72 -7.36 -45.60
C ARG A 396 -2.36 -6.05 -45.98
N LEU A 397 -1.87 -4.96 -45.40
CA LEU A 397 -2.39 -3.60 -45.63
C LEU A 397 -1.74 -2.95 -46.88
N SER A 398 -2.38 -1.90 -47.40
CA SER A 398 -1.76 -1.00 -48.37
C SER A 398 -0.55 -0.29 -47.79
N GLU A 399 0.25 0.35 -48.61
CA GLU A 399 1.45 1.09 -48.17
C GLU A 399 1.06 2.22 -47.21
N GLU A 400 -0.01 2.94 -47.51
CA GLU A 400 -0.51 4.06 -46.70
C GLU A 400 -1.03 3.53 -45.33
N ALA A 401 -1.81 2.44 -45.32
CA ALA A 401 -2.31 1.86 -44.09
C ALA A 401 -1.20 1.21 -43.26
N ALA A 402 -0.18 0.64 -43.90
CA ALA A 402 0.98 0.08 -43.23
C ALA A 402 1.84 1.19 -42.57
N ASP A 403 1.94 2.39 -43.18
CA ASP A 403 2.60 3.54 -42.55
C ASP A 403 1.86 4.00 -41.28
N VAL A 404 0.53 4.12 -41.35
CA VAL A 404 -0.28 4.43 -40.16
C VAL A 404 -0.09 3.39 -39.04
N LEU A 405 -0.11 2.10 -39.40
CA LEU A 405 0.09 1.01 -38.46
C LEU A 405 1.51 1.01 -37.85
N ALA A 406 2.54 1.26 -38.69
CA ALA A 406 3.94 1.31 -38.24
C ALA A 406 4.16 2.43 -37.21
N ARG A 407 3.67 3.64 -37.49
CA ARG A 407 3.73 4.77 -36.56
C ARG A 407 3.03 4.46 -35.24
N ALA A 408 1.84 3.91 -35.29
CA ALA A 408 1.11 3.50 -34.10
C ALA A 408 1.83 2.38 -33.32
N GLY A 409 2.40 1.41 -34.03
CA GLY A 409 3.18 0.32 -33.43
C GLY A 409 4.42 0.83 -32.70
N VAL A 410 5.15 1.80 -33.26
CA VAL A 410 6.30 2.46 -32.62
C VAL A 410 5.87 3.18 -31.34
N LEU A 411 4.78 3.96 -31.38
CA LEU A 411 4.23 4.64 -30.21
C LEU A 411 3.80 3.65 -29.11
N ALA A 412 3.10 2.59 -29.49
CA ALA A 412 2.67 1.55 -28.58
C ALA A 412 3.87 0.81 -27.93
N HIS A 413 4.91 0.50 -28.71
CA HIS A 413 6.15 -0.09 -28.22
C HIS A 413 6.87 0.80 -27.21
N ARG A 414 6.83 2.12 -27.40
CA ARG A 414 7.35 3.13 -26.47
C ARG A 414 6.47 3.33 -25.23
N GLY A 415 5.27 2.73 -25.17
CA GLY A 415 4.31 2.88 -24.09
C GLY A 415 3.42 4.14 -24.19
N ILE A 416 3.43 4.85 -25.32
CA ILE A 416 2.62 6.05 -25.58
C ILE A 416 1.26 5.61 -26.14
N VAL A 417 0.49 4.91 -25.31
CA VAL A 417 -0.72 4.17 -25.71
C VAL A 417 -1.80 5.05 -26.31
N ASN A 418 -2.13 6.18 -25.69
CA ASN A 418 -3.22 7.05 -26.16
C ASN A 418 -2.94 7.63 -27.55
N GLU A 419 -1.71 8.05 -27.79
CA GLU A 419 -1.31 8.57 -29.11
C GLU A 419 -1.30 7.45 -30.16
N ALA A 420 -0.82 6.27 -29.82
CA ALA A 420 -0.85 5.11 -30.71
C ALA A 420 -2.28 4.76 -31.15
N VAL A 421 -3.21 4.75 -30.19
CA VAL A 421 -4.63 4.51 -30.50
C VAL A 421 -5.22 5.60 -31.38
N ASN A 422 -4.93 6.89 -31.09
CA ASN A 422 -5.43 8.01 -31.89
C ASN A 422 -4.90 7.95 -33.31
N VAL A 423 -3.60 7.66 -33.52
CA VAL A 423 -3.01 7.51 -34.86
C VAL A 423 -3.75 6.46 -35.70
N LEU A 424 -4.16 5.33 -35.09
CA LEU A 424 -4.92 4.30 -35.81
C LEU A 424 -6.36 4.73 -36.07
N VAL A 425 -7.03 5.33 -35.09
CA VAL A 425 -8.44 5.73 -35.21
C VAL A 425 -8.61 6.86 -36.20
N ASP A 426 -7.78 7.93 -36.08
CA ASP A 426 -7.84 9.09 -36.95
C ASP A 426 -7.34 8.74 -38.36
N GLY A 427 -6.34 7.87 -38.45
CA GLY A 427 -5.79 7.41 -39.74
C GLY A 427 -6.81 6.68 -40.62
N THR A 428 -7.91 6.13 -40.04
CA THR A 428 -8.97 5.52 -40.86
C THR A 428 -9.68 6.51 -41.79
N ASP A 429 -9.72 7.80 -41.44
CA ASP A 429 -10.48 8.80 -42.18
C ASP A 429 -9.90 9.07 -43.59
N GLU A 430 -8.62 8.78 -43.79
CA GLU A 430 -7.91 8.99 -45.06
C GLU A 430 -7.71 7.72 -45.91
N LEU A 431 -8.13 6.54 -45.36
CA LEU A 431 -7.90 5.24 -45.95
C LEU A 431 -9.18 4.64 -46.59
N GLU A 432 -9.00 3.61 -47.43
CA GLU A 432 -10.14 2.87 -47.96
C GLU A 432 -10.90 2.11 -46.85
N ALA A 433 -12.23 2.09 -46.95
CA ALA A 433 -13.10 1.46 -45.93
C ALA A 433 -12.78 -0.01 -45.59
N LYS A 434 -12.17 -0.74 -46.51
CA LYS A 434 -11.73 -2.13 -46.28
C LYS A 434 -10.59 -2.26 -45.27
N GLU A 435 -9.82 -1.18 -45.04
CA GLU A 435 -8.66 -1.14 -44.16
C GLU A 435 -8.98 -0.63 -42.74
N HIS A 436 -10.19 -0.03 -42.56
CA HIS A 436 -10.62 0.46 -41.24
C HIS A 436 -10.76 -0.65 -40.18
N PRO A 437 -11.45 -1.80 -40.47
CA PRO A 437 -11.66 -2.81 -39.43
C PRO A 437 -10.37 -3.39 -38.82
N PRO A 438 -9.34 -3.79 -39.61
CA PRO A 438 -8.09 -4.29 -39.04
C PRO A 438 -7.33 -3.24 -38.21
N LEU A 439 -7.35 -1.95 -38.62
CA LEU A 439 -6.73 -0.88 -37.85
C LEU A 439 -7.49 -0.59 -36.55
N LEU A 440 -8.82 -0.54 -36.58
CA LEU A 440 -9.64 -0.39 -35.38
C LEU A 440 -9.48 -1.57 -34.42
N ALA A 441 -9.38 -2.79 -34.94
CA ALA A 441 -9.13 -3.97 -34.11
C ALA A 441 -7.77 -3.90 -33.41
N GLU A 442 -6.72 -3.41 -34.14
CA GLU A 442 -5.40 -3.20 -33.53
C GLU A 442 -5.42 -2.07 -32.52
N ALA A 443 -6.09 -0.95 -32.80
CA ALA A 443 -6.26 0.16 -31.85
C ALA A 443 -6.89 -0.34 -30.53
N ALA A 444 -7.94 -1.14 -30.62
CA ALA A 444 -8.58 -1.72 -29.43
C ALA A 444 -7.65 -2.68 -28.65
N ARG A 445 -6.78 -3.44 -29.34
CA ARG A 445 -5.78 -4.31 -28.70
C ARG A 445 -4.68 -3.51 -28.01
N ILE A 446 -4.20 -2.43 -28.65
CA ILE A 446 -3.24 -1.51 -28.05
C ILE A 446 -3.83 -0.86 -26.78
N ALA A 447 -5.09 -0.40 -26.84
CA ALA A 447 -5.79 0.16 -25.68
C ALA A 447 -5.87 -0.85 -24.51
N ASP A 448 -6.22 -2.11 -24.78
CA ASP A 448 -6.29 -3.15 -23.74
C ASP A 448 -4.92 -3.43 -23.11
N ARG A 449 -3.87 -3.56 -23.91
CA ARG A 449 -2.49 -3.72 -23.42
C ARG A 449 -2.06 -2.58 -22.52
N GLY A 450 -2.46 -1.36 -22.89
CA GLY A 450 -2.25 -0.15 -22.10
C GLY A 450 -3.21 0.03 -20.92
N LYS A 451 -4.10 -0.93 -20.64
CA LYS A 451 -5.14 -0.89 -19.60
C LYS A 451 -6.19 0.21 -19.79
N ALA A 452 -6.30 0.78 -20.99
CA ALA A 452 -7.33 1.74 -21.39
C ALA A 452 -8.60 1.00 -21.86
N PHE A 453 -9.15 0.14 -21.01
CA PHE A 453 -10.22 -0.82 -21.37
C PHE A 453 -11.51 -0.14 -21.86
N GLU A 454 -11.86 1.03 -21.32
CA GLU A 454 -13.04 1.77 -21.76
C GLU A 454 -12.86 2.29 -23.19
N GLN A 455 -11.66 2.82 -23.52
CA GLN A 455 -11.33 3.25 -24.87
C GLN A 455 -11.37 2.05 -25.84
N GLY A 456 -10.78 0.92 -25.46
CA GLY A 456 -10.85 -0.33 -26.24
C GLY A 456 -12.27 -0.80 -26.49
N ALA A 457 -13.15 -0.71 -25.50
CA ALA A 457 -14.56 -1.06 -25.63
C ALA A 457 -15.31 -0.10 -26.57
N SER A 458 -15.04 1.21 -26.50
CA SER A 458 -15.62 2.21 -27.41
C SER A 458 -15.26 1.94 -28.86
N ILE A 459 -13.98 1.65 -29.12
CA ILE A 459 -13.50 1.33 -30.48
C ILE A 459 -14.15 0.06 -31.02
N ARG A 460 -14.28 -1.00 -30.19
CA ARG A 460 -14.98 -2.22 -30.58
C ARG A 460 -16.46 -2.00 -30.84
N THR A 461 -17.11 -1.11 -30.07
CA THR A 461 -18.50 -0.73 -30.33
C THR A 461 -18.61 -0.07 -31.72
N ARG A 462 -17.70 0.84 -32.07
CA ARG A 462 -17.63 1.44 -33.41
C ARG A 462 -17.41 0.36 -34.49
N LEU A 463 -16.45 -0.54 -34.29
CA LEU A 463 -16.12 -1.59 -35.25
C LEU A 463 -17.33 -2.49 -35.55
N ILE A 464 -18.02 -3.01 -34.52
CA ILE A 464 -19.16 -3.91 -34.73
C ILE A 464 -20.38 -3.21 -35.33
N SER A 465 -20.58 -1.91 -35.05
CA SER A 465 -21.71 -1.15 -35.58
C SER A 465 -21.51 -0.67 -37.01
N GLU A 466 -20.29 -0.22 -37.37
CA GLU A 466 -19.99 0.34 -38.68
C GLU A 466 -19.55 -0.73 -39.70
N TYR A 467 -18.96 -1.84 -39.22
CA TYR A 467 -18.38 -2.89 -40.06
C TYR A 467 -18.89 -4.32 -39.72
N PRO A 468 -20.20 -4.53 -39.74
CA PRO A 468 -20.77 -5.83 -39.32
C PRO A 468 -20.32 -7.00 -40.19
N GLU A 469 -19.84 -6.76 -41.43
CA GLU A 469 -19.35 -7.80 -42.34
C GLU A 469 -17.84 -8.05 -42.27
N ALA A 470 -17.11 -7.27 -41.44
CA ALA A 470 -15.66 -7.41 -41.32
C ALA A 470 -15.23 -8.74 -40.69
N PRO A 471 -14.08 -9.30 -41.09
CA PRO A 471 -13.51 -10.49 -40.44
C PRO A 471 -13.27 -10.30 -38.95
N GLU A 472 -12.91 -9.08 -38.52
CA GLU A 472 -12.59 -8.70 -37.15
C GLU A 472 -13.84 -8.60 -36.24
N PHE A 473 -15.05 -8.59 -36.81
CA PHE A 473 -16.30 -8.44 -36.05
C PHE A 473 -16.43 -9.46 -34.92
N GLY A 474 -16.15 -10.75 -35.18
CA GLY A 474 -16.34 -11.82 -34.21
C GLY A 474 -15.46 -11.63 -32.95
N ASP A 475 -14.17 -11.37 -33.17
CA ASP A 475 -13.21 -11.13 -32.07
C ASP A 475 -13.56 -9.84 -31.30
N ALA A 476 -13.94 -8.78 -32.01
CA ALA A 476 -14.35 -7.53 -31.41
C ALA A 476 -15.62 -7.68 -30.54
N ALA A 477 -16.63 -8.38 -31.04
CA ALA A 477 -17.88 -8.63 -30.33
C ALA A 477 -17.65 -9.48 -29.06
N LEU A 478 -16.86 -10.55 -29.14
CA LEU A 478 -16.55 -11.39 -27.99
C LEU A 478 -15.76 -10.61 -26.92
N ALA A 479 -14.76 -9.83 -27.33
CA ALA A 479 -13.97 -9.01 -26.41
C ALA A 479 -14.81 -7.90 -25.76
N LEU A 480 -15.70 -7.26 -26.51
CA LEU A 480 -16.63 -6.24 -25.99
C LEU A 480 -17.61 -6.85 -24.98
N ALA A 481 -18.18 -8.02 -25.27
CA ALA A 481 -19.07 -8.71 -24.35
C ALA A 481 -18.37 -9.07 -23.03
N ARG A 482 -17.13 -9.58 -23.08
CA ARG A 482 -16.32 -9.85 -21.89
C ARG A 482 -16.02 -8.61 -21.06
N TYR A 483 -15.83 -7.48 -21.70
CA TYR A 483 -15.65 -6.20 -21.00
C TYR A 483 -16.96 -5.76 -20.32
N ARG A 484 -18.08 -5.76 -21.07
CA ARG A 484 -19.41 -5.36 -20.55
C ARG A 484 -19.84 -6.22 -19.37
N ALA A 485 -19.60 -7.53 -19.41
CA ALA A 485 -19.93 -8.45 -18.33
C ALA A 485 -19.25 -8.12 -16.98
N ARG A 486 -18.19 -7.29 -16.98
CA ARG A 486 -17.47 -6.85 -15.78
C ARG A 486 -17.92 -5.47 -15.29
N THR A 487 -18.77 -4.78 -16.04
CA THR A 487 -19.27 -3.45 -15.67
C THR A 487 -20.60 -3.54 -14.94
N PRO A 488 -20.92 -2.62 -14.00
CA PRO A 488 -22.25 -2.54 -13.42
C PRO A 488 -23.30 -2.44 -14.54
N ASP A 489 -24.40 -3.17 -14.42
CA ASP A 489 -25.52 -3.20 -15.40
C ASP A 489 -25.13 -3.61 -16.84
N GLY A 490 -23.94 -4.18 -17.06
CA GLY A 490 -23.46 -4.56 -18.40
C GLY A 490 -23.77 -6.00 -18.82
N ILE A 491 -24.30 -6.83 -17.93
CA ILE A 491 -24.55 -8.26 -18.20
C ILE A 491 -25.58 -8.44 -19.33
N ASP A 492 -26.69 -7.70 -19.33
CA ASP A 492 -27.71 -7.78 -20.37
C ASP A 492 -27.15 -7.36 -21.73
N GLN A 493 -26.31 -6.34 -21.77
CA GLN A 493 -25.64 -5.90 -22.99
C GLN A 493 -24.65 -6.98 -23.50
N ALA A 494 -23.90 -7.61 -22.60
CA ALA A 494 -22.99 -8.68 -22.94
C ALA A 494 -23.75 -9.89 -23.54
N ILE A 495 -24.87 -10.28 -22.95
CA ILE A 495 -25.74 -11.34 -23.45
C ILE A 495 -26.24 -11.00 -24.86
N ALA A 496 -26.76 -9.78 -25.07
CA ALA A 496 -27.27 -9.36 -26.39
C ALA A 496 -26.18 -9.40 -27.47
N ILE A 497 -24.97 -8.92 -27.17
CA ILE A 497 -23.83 -8.98 -28.11
C ILE A 497 -23.46 -10.44 -28.47
N LEU A 498 -23.41 -11.32 -27.47
CA LEU A 498 -23.06 -12.72 -27.70
C LEU A 498 -24.14 -13.49 -28.51
N GLU A 499 -25.42 -13.22 -28.25
CA GLU A 499 -26.54 -13.79 -29.01
C GLU A 499 -26.53 -13.32 -30.47
N GLU A 500 -26.28 -12.01 -30.68
CA GLU A 500 -26.13 -11.45 -32.02
C GLU A 500 -24.96 -12.11 -32.77
N LEU A 501 -23.78 -12.19 -32.16
CA LEU A 501 -22.61 -12.86 -32.75
C LEU A 501 -22.90 -14.31 -33.16
N ILE A 502 -23.50 -15.10 -32.24
CA ILE A 502 -23.80 -16.52 -32.50
C ILE A 502 -24.84 -16.70 -33.62
N THR A 503 -25.81 -15.78 -33.70
CA THR A 503 -26.91 -15.83 -34.68
C THR A 503 -26.46 -15.37 -36.07
N THR A 504 -25.73 -14.25 -36.11
CA THR A 504 -25.31 -13.61 -37.39
C THR A 504 -24.09 -14.28 -38.01
N ARG A 505 -23.20 -14.83 -37.17
CA ARG A 505 -21.91 -15.41 -37.58
C ARG A 505 -21.68 -16.83 -37.04
N PRO A 506 -22.59 -17.80 -37.28
CA PRO A 506 -22.56 -19.12 -36.64
C PRO A 506 -21.29 -19.93 -36.91
N ASN A 507 -20.57 -19.62 -38.01
CA ASN A 507 -19.34 -20.29 -38.43
C ASN A 507 -18.05 -19.54 -38.04
N ALA A 508 -18.15 -18.42 -37.35
CA ALA A 508 -16.96 -17.71 -36.91
C ALA A 508 -16.17 -18.52 -35.86
N ALA A 509 -14.84 -18.48 -35.94
CA ALA A 509 -13.95 -19.26 -35.08
C ALA A 509 -14.16 -19.02 -33.58
N VAL A 510 -14.65 -17.86 -33.21
CA VAL A 510 -14.90 -17.42 -31.80
C VAL A 510 -16.25 -17.90 -31.24
N VAL A 511 -17.14 -18.48 -32.07
CA VAL A 511 -18.50 -18.88 -31.64
C VAL A 511 -18.49 -19.94 -30.52
N PRO A 512 -17.61 -20.94 -30.50
CA PRO A 512 -17.52 -21.85 -29.35
C PRO A 512 -17.26 -21.11 -28.03
N ASP A 513 -16.33 -20.17 -28.03
CA ASP A 513 -16.01 -19.36 -26.84
C ASP A 513 -17.17 -18.44 -26.46
N ALA A 514 -17.83 -17.83 -27.45
CA ALA A 514 -19.00 -16.98 -27.23
C ALA A 514 -20.17 -17.75 -26.57
N ARG A 515 -20.40 -19.01 -26.96
CA ARG A 515 -21.41 -19.87 -26.33
C ARG A 515 -21.06 -20.17 -24.86
N VAL A 516 -19.81 -20.50 -24.57
CA VAL A 516 -19.35 -20.75 -23.20
C VAL A 516 -19.54 -19.51 -22.31
N GLU A 517 -19.20 -18.33 -22.83
CA GLU A 517 -19.41 -17.08 -22.08
C GLU A 517 -20.91 -16.78 -21.90
N LEU A 518 -21.73 -16.98 -22.91
CA LEU A 518 -23.18 -16.79 -22.83
C LEU A 518 -23.83 -17.70 -21.78
N GLU A 519 -23.44 -18.96 -21.73
CA GLU A 519 -23.92 -19.92 -20.72
C GLU A 519 -23.55 -19.49 -19.31
N LYS A 520 -22.32 -19.01 -19.09
CA LYS A 520 -21.89 -18.48 -17.80
C LYS A 520 -22.74 -17.29 -17.34
N LEU A 521 -23.02 -16.34 -18.26
CA LEU A 521 -23.78 -15.14 -17.93
C LEU A 521 -25.28 -15.43 -17.69
N LYS A 522 -25.86 -16.44 -18.36
CA LYS A 522 -27.25 -16.85 -18.14
C LYS A 522 -27.45 -17.79 -16.95
N GLY A 523 -26.38 -18.41 -16.44
CA GLY A 523 -26.40 -19.28 -15.27
C GLY A 523 -26.01 -18.60 -13.97
N ALA A 524 -25.54 -17.35 -14.02
CA ALA A 524 -25.19 -16.49 -12.90
C ALA A 524 -26.37 -15.61 -12.53
#